data_838ef1c05dadd0decd11260041189676
#
_entry.id   838ef1c05dadd0decd11260041189676
#
_cell.length_a   1.000
_cell.length_b   1.000
_cell.length_c   1.000
_cell.angle_alpha   90.00
_cell.angle_beta   90.00
_cell.angle_gamma   90.00
#
_symmetry.space_group_name_H-M   'P 1'
#
loop_
_entity.id
_entity.type
_entity.pdbx_description
1 polymer ?
#
loop_
_entity_poly.entity_id
_entity_poly.type
_entity_poly.pdbx_seq_one_letter_code
_entity_poly.pdbx_strand_id
1 'polypeptide(L)'
;MVKEYPMSSLMLILMIFNPISKMRFILIALFFCAGVFAQNTSHDLNYYFSELDSKSLDSNIPTPDEIIGHEVGEWHISHDKLVEYMYALANASERVTIENRGKTFEGRPILLLTITSRNNHLNIDEILEKHKKITDYQQNIEINDQPVIVYQGFSIHGNEASGSNASLLLAYYLAASNSDFVKNLLESSVILLDPCMNPDGLQRFAYWANTNRNVNLTYDPNDREYNEIWPGGRTNHYWFDLNRDWLPVQLPESQARIKTFNKWIPNILTDHHEMGTNATFFFQPGIPSRTHPLTPDLNQKLTKEIAKFHVESLDKIGSLYYSEESFDDFYYGKGSTYPDINGSIGILFEQASSRGHIQESDNGILKFPFTIKNQLTTGISTLKAAVNLRLDILNYQKTFYLDAAKEASKFKSESIIFGNCLLYTS
;
A
#
# COMPACT_ATOMS: atom_id res chain seq x y z
N MET A 1 22.31 -42.12 -39.61
CA MET A 1 21.96 -41.53 -40.91
C MET A 1 21.31 -40.18 -40.62
N VAL A 2 22.11 -39.12 -40.57
CA VAL A 2 21.65 -37.75 -40.39
C VAL A 2 21.29 -37.22 -41.78
N LYS A 3 20.02 -36.83 -41.97
CA LYS A 3 19.60 -36.18 -43.21
C LYS A 3 19.99 -34.72 -43.16
N GLU A 4 20.96 -34.33 -43.96
CA GLU A 4 21.26 -32.94 -44.27
C GLU A 4 20.11 -32.35 -45.11
N TYR A 5 19.56 -31.22 -44.63
CA TYR A 5 18.64 -30.38 -45.41
C TYR A 5 19.46 -29.38 -46.23
N PRO A 6 19.21 -29.23 -47.54
CA PRO A 6 20.03 -28.34 -48.38
C PRO A 6 19.69 -26.87 -48.09
N MET A 7 20.71 -26.13 -47.73
CA MET A 7 20.75 -24.67 -47.51
C MET A 7 20.69 -23.87 -48.82
N SER A 8 19.99 -24.36 -49.85
CA SER A 8 20.09 -23.84 -51.23
C SER A 8 18.94 -22.90 -51.66
N SER A 9 17.83 -22.86 -50.92
CA SER A 9 16.68 -22.07 -51.39
C SER A 9 16.72 -20.58 -50.99
N LEU A 10 17.35 -20.22 -49.88
CA LEU A 10 17.43 -18.83 -49.43
C LEU A 10 18.52 -18.02 -50.13
N MET A 11 19.58 -18.69 -50.60
CA MET A 11 20.70 -18.03 -51.30
C MET A 11 20.37 -17.77 -52.79
N LEU A 12 19.44 -18.53 -53.41
CA LEU A 12 19.02 -18.36 -54.80
C LEU A 12 18.09 -17.17 -55.01
N ILE A 13 17.29 -16.79 -53.98
CA ILE A 13 16.36 -15.66 -54.05
C ILE A 13 17.13 -14.32 -53.96
N LEU A 14 18.28 -14.32 -53.31
CA LEU A 14 19.11 -13.09 -53.16
C LEU A 14 19.92 -12.75 -54.44
N MET A 15 20.03 -13.65 -55.43
CA MET A 15 20.79 -13.41 -56.69
C MET A 15 19.97 -12.78 -57.81
N ILE A 16 18.64 -12.73 -57.69
CA ILE A 16 17.75 -12.31 -58.80
C ILE A 16 17.33 -10.82 -58.72
N PHE A 17 17.61 -10.11 -57.63
CA PHE A 17 17.18 -8.72 -57.48
C PHE A 17 18.30 -7.71 -57.81
N ASN A 18 17.91 -6.71 -58.63
CA ASN A 18 18.68 -5.50 -58.93
C ASN A 18 19.22 -4.86 -57.63
N PRO A 19 20.43 -4.26 -57.57
CA PRO A 19 21.02 -3.67 -56.38
C PRO A 19 20.11 -2.69 -55.64
N ILE A 20 19.24 -1.98 -56.35
CA ILE A 20 18.25 -1.05 -55.76
C ILE A 20 17.15 -1.81 -54.98
N SER A 21 16.74 -2.99 -55.45
CA SER A 21 15.76 -3.82 -54.72
C SER A 21 16.37 -4.51 -53.52
N LYS A 22 17.65 -4.90 -53.59
CA LYS A 22 18.40 -5.44 -52.43
C LYS A 22 18.53 -4.39 -51.29
N MET A 23 18.81 -3.14 -51.65
CA MET A 23 18.90 -2.05 -50.67
C MET A 23 17.55 -1.74 -50.04
N ARG A 24 16.45 -1.81 -50.79
CA ARG A 24 15.08 -1.70 -50.27
C ARG A 24 14.69 -2.84 -49.35
N PHE A 25 15.09 -4.08 -49.66
CA PHE A 25 14.83 -5.23 -48.80
C PHE A 25 15.65 -5.18 -47.49
N ILE A 26 16.91 -4.74 -47.55
CA ILE A 26 17.76 -4.55 -46.39
C ILE A 26 17.21 -3.40 -45.51
N LEU A 27 16.74 -2.30 -46.12
CA LEU A 27 16.09 -1.20 -45.38
C LEU A 27 14.77 -1.63 -44.75
N ILE A 28 13.95 -2.43 -45.41
CA ILE A 28 12.72 -2.97 -44.84
C ILE A 28 13.03 -3.96 -43.71
N ALA A 29 14.03 -4.84 -43.89
CA ALA A 29 14.46 -5.77 -42.84
C ALA A 29 15.06 -5.03 -41.62
N LEU A 30 15.81 -3.95 -41.85
CA LEU A 30 16.34 -3.09 -40.78
C LEU A 30 15.21 -2.30 -40.07
N PHE A 31 14.17 -1.86 -40.81
CA PHE A 31 13.01 -1.24 -40.22
C PHE A 31 12.15 -2.25 -39.43
N PHE A 32 12.04 -3.50 -39.88
CA PHE A 32 11.39 -4.55 -39.12
C PHE A 32 12.17 -4.98 -37.89
N CYS A 33 13.51 -5.02 -37.96
CA CYS A 33 14.37 -5.28 -36.79
C CYS A 33 14.36 -4.11 -35.81
N ALA A 34 14.25 -2.87 -36.27
CA ALA A 34 14.11 -1.70 -35.40
C ALA A 34 12.74 -1.61 -34.70
N GLY A 35 11.70 -2.24 -35.30
CA GLY A 35 10.35 -2.28 -34.73
C GLY A 35 10.13 -3.38 -33.70
N VAL A 36 11.08 -4.29 -33.50
CA VAL A 36 10.97 -5.43 -32.55
C VAL A 36 11.73 -5.18 -31.23
N PHE A 37 12.42 -4.05 -31.09
CA PHE A 37 12.72 -3.59 -29.73
C PHE A 37 11.41 -3.07 -29.13
N ALA A 38 10.62 -4.00 -28.55
CA ALA A 38 9.67 -3.64 -27.54
C ALA A 38 10.43 -2.71 -26.59
N GLN A 39 9.98 -1.46 -26.48
CA GLN A 39 10.47 -0.59 -25.43
C GLN A 39 10.11 -1.29 -24.12
N ASN A 40 11.01 -2.12 -23.60
CA ASN A 40 11.06 -2.42 -22.20
C ASN A 40 11.37 -1.07 -21.55
N THR A 41 10.33 -0.29 -21.28
CA THR A 41 10.45 0.84 -20.38
C THR A 41 10.75 0.21 -19.03
N SER A 42 12.02 0.18 -18.65
CA SER A 42 12.45 -0.17 -17.31
C SER A 42 11.65 0.69 -16.33
N HIS A 43 11.02 0.07 -15.37
CA HIS A 43 10.31 0.73 -14.28
C HIS A 43 11.17 0.65 -13.01
N ASP A 44 12.44 1.06 -13.16
CA ASP A 44 13.43 1.12 -12.10
C ASP A 44 13.06 2.13 -11.00
N LEU A 45 13.92 2.25 -9.99
CA LEU A 45 13.72 3.20 -8.88
C LEU A 45 13.59 4.65 -9.36
N ASN A 46 14.22 5.05 -10.48
CA ASN A 46 14.09 6.40 -11.01
C ASN A 46 12.67 6.71 -11.49
N TYR A 47 11.98 5.71 -12.04
CA TYR A 47 10.56 5.85 -12.40
C TYR A 47 9.68 6.12 -11.17
N TYR A 48 9.88 5.34 -10.09
CA TYR A 48 9.08 5.47 -8.88
C TYR A 48 9.44 6.70 -8.07
N PHE A 49 10.71 7.09 -8.04
CA PHE A 49 11.23 8.19 -7.24
C PHE A 49 11.44 9.49 -8.03
N SER A 50 10.79 9.63 -9.20
CA SER A 50 10.94 10.82 -10.05
C SER A 50 10.66 12.15 -9.33
N GLU A 51 9.77 12.14 -8.35
CA GLU A 51 9.39 13.31 -7.53
C GLU A 51 10.03 13.29 -6.12
N LEU A 52 10.94 12.37 -5.87
CA LEU A 52 11.62 12.18 -4.59
C LEU A 52 13.11 12.44 -4.74
N ASP A 53 13.77 12.80 -3.64
CA ASP A 53 15.23 12.90 -3.61
C ASP A 53 15.87 11.51 -3.60
N SER A 54 16.17 11.00 -4.80
CA SER A 54 16.85 9.72 -5.00
C SER A 54 18.39 9.83 -4.97
N LYS A 55 18.95 11.06 -4.94
CA LYS A 55 20.40 11.27 -4.94
C LYS A 55 21.07 10.99 -3.60
N SER A 56 20.27 10.97 -2.55
CA SER A 56 20.74 10.80 -1.17
C SER A 56 20.51 9.39 -0.62
N LEU A 57 20.23 8.40 -1.47
CA LEU A 57 20.03 7.01 -1.05
C LEU A 57 21.34 6.37 -0.61
N ASP A 58 21.31 5.68 0.53
CA ASP A 58 22.44 4.92 1.07
C ASP A 58 22.60 3.61 0.29
N SER A 59 23.71 3.45 -0.40
CA SER A 59 24.02 2.25 -1.21
C SER A 59 24.29 0.98 -0.37
N ASN A 60 24.40 1.10 0.95
CA ASN A 60 24.53 -0.07 1.83
C ASN A 60 23.15 -0.71 2.16
N ILE A 61 22.05 -0.02 1.87
CA ILE A 61 20.71 -0.54 2.06
C ILE A 61 20.29 -1.25 0.76
N PRO A 62 19.98 -2.56 0.81
CA PRO A 62 19.66 -3.31 -0.40
C PRO A 62 18.38 -2.79 -1.05
N THR A 63 18.42 -2.64 -2.36
CA THR A 63 17.23 -2.29 -3.15
C THR A 63 16.26 -3.48 -3.22
N PRO A 64 14.96 -3.25 -3.45
CA PRO A 64 14.03 -4.37 -3.58
C PRO A 64 14.44 -5.39 -4.64
N ASP A 65 14.85 -4.94 -5.83
CA ASP A 65 15.23 -5.78 -6.96
C ASP A 65 16.44 -6.67 -6.69
N GLU A 66 17.42 -6.20 -5.89
CA GLU A 66 18.58 -7.00 -5.48
C GLU A 66 18.18 -8.24 -4.67
N ILE A 67 17.09 -8.18 -3.91
CA ILE A 67 16.63 -9.28 -3.05
C ILE A 67 15.56 -10.12 -3.73
N ILE A 68 14.52 -9.47 -4.32
CA ILE A 68 13.41 -10.21 -4.93
C ILE A 68 13.75 -10.78 -6.31
N GLY A 69 14.86 -10.31 -6.95
CA GLY A 69 15.39 -10.83 -8.20
C GLY A 69 14.68 -10.33 -9.47
N HIS A 70 13.90 -9.25 -9.36
CA HIS A 70 13.26 -8.56 -10.49
C HIS A 70 12.88 -7.13 -10.09
N GLU A 71 12.67 -6.24 -11.06
CA GLU A 71 12.17 -4.89 -10.77
C GLU A 71 10.77 -4.94 -10.15
N VAL A 72 10.49 -4.01 -9.23
CA VAL A 72 9.14 -3.88 -8.65
C VAL A 72 8.16 -3.53 -9.77
N GLY A 73 7.05 -4.27 -9.85
CA GLY A 73 6.05 -4.09 -10.90
C GLY A 73 6.30 -4.88 -12.19
N GLU A 74 7.47 -5.52 -12.33
CA GLU A 74 7.70 -6.49 -13.42
C GLU A 74 6.89 -7.77 -13.22
N TRP A 75 6.81 -8.22 -11.97
CA TRP A 75 5.99 -9.33 -11.50
C TRP A 75 5.19 -8.88 -10.27
N HIS A 76 4.04 -9.50 -10.04
CA HIS A 76 3.33 -9.34 -8.77
C HIS A 76 4.13 -9.98 -7.65
N ILE A 77 4.40 -9.21 -6.58
CA ILE A 77 5.19 -9.72 -5.45
C ILE A 77 4.48 -10.89 -4.77
N SER A 78 5.16 -12.02 -4.62
CA SER A 78 4.69 -13.12 -3.79
C SER A 78 5.01 -12.85 -2.32
N HIS A 79 4.22 -13.43 -1.42
CA HIS A 79 4.39 -13.16 0.00
C HIS A 79 5.74 -13.63 0.57
N ASP A 80 6.28 -14.73 0.04
CA ASP A 80 7.61 -15.24 0.44
C ASP A 80 8.74 -14.25 0.09
N LYS A 81 8.74 -13.71 -1.12
CA LYS A 81 9.71 -12.68 -1.55
C LYS A 81 9.53 -11.36 -0.79
N LEU A 82 8.29 -10.96 -0.51
CA LEU A 82 8.02 -9.79 0.33
C LEU A 82 8.61 -9.98 1.73
N VAL A 83 8.42 -11.14 2.34
CA VAL A 83 8.98 -11.47 3.65
C VAL A 83 10.51 -11.44 3.62
N GLU A 84 11.13 -12.05 2.60
CA GLU A 84 12.59 -12.06 2.41
C GLU A 84 13.13 -10.63 2.36
N TYR A 85 12.52 -9.77 1.55
CA TYR A 85 12.94 -8.38 1.44
C TYR A 85 12.79 -7.61 2.75
N MET A 86 11.65 -7.72 3.44
CA MET A 86 11.41 -6.98 4.68
C MET A 86 12.41 -7.35 5.79
N TYR A 87 12.80 -8.62 5.89
CA TYR A 87 13.87 -9.04 6.81
C TYR A 87 15.25 -8.54 6.37
N ALA A 88 15.57 -8.60 5.08
CA ALA A 88 16.84 -8.06 4.57
C ALA A 88 16.97 -6.56 4.87
N LEU A 89 15.90 -5.80 4.63
CA LEU A 89 15.86 -4.37 4.91
C LEU A 89 16.03 -4.05 6.41
N ALA A 90 15.31 -4.78 7.28
CA ALA A 90 15.40 -4.58 8.72
C ALA A 90 16.81 -4.94 9.27
N ASN A 91 17.48 -5.90 8.67
CA ASN A 91 18.85 -6.26 9.04
C ASN A 91 19.90 -5.22 8.56
N ALA A 92 19.59 -4.49 7.50
CA ALA A 92 20.51 -3.52 6.90
C ALA A 92 20.37 -2.11 7.47
N SER A 93 19.23 -1.74 8.07
CA SER A 93 18.94 -0.36 8.49
C SER A 93 18.61 -0.24 9.96
N GLU A 94 19.33 0.62 10.70
CA GLU A 94 19.01 0.96 12.09
C GLU A 94 17.70 1.76 12.25
N ARG A 95 17.08 2.18 11.15
CA ARG A 95 15.80 2.90 11.12
C ARG A 95 14.60 1.95 11.11
N VAL A 96 14.84 0.65 10.96
CA VAL A 96 13.77 -0.34 10.74
C VAL A 96 13.90 -1.47 11.74
N THR A 97 12.82 -1.73 12.47
CA THR A 97 12.67 -2.98 13.23
C THR A 97 11.48 -3.75 12.67
N ILE A 98 11.54 -5.09 12.78
CA ILE A 98 10.51 -5.98 12.23
C ILE A 98 9.97 -6.90 13.33
N GLU A 99 8.65 -7.03 13.38
CA GLU A 99 7.93 -7.93 14.27
C GLU A 99 7.12 -8.94 13.46
N ASN A 100 7.23 -10.22 13.83
CA ASN A 100 6.31 -11.26 13.37
C ASN A 100 5.18 -11.38 14.40
N ARG A 101 3.98 -10.91 14.06
CA ARG A 101 2.80 -10.82 14.93
C ARG A 101 1.99 -12.12 15.01
N GLY A 102 2.46 -13.20 14.40
CA GLY A 102 1.78 -14.48 14.34
C GLY A 102 1.73 -15.05 12.92
N LYS A 103 0.79 -15.96 12.71
CA LYS A 103 0.66 -16.69 11.44
C LYS A 103 -0.77 -16.70 10.96
N THR A 104 -0.94 -16.66 9.64
CA THR A 104 -2.21 -16.93 8.96
C THR A 104 -2.61 -18.40 9.10
N PHE A 105 -3.80 -18.76 8.59
CA PHE A 105 -4.23 -20.17 8.53
C PHE A 105 -3.32 -21.04 7.66
N GLU A 106 -2.66 -20.49 6.66
CA GLU A 106 -1.68 -21.22 5.83
C GLU A 106 -0.25 -21.17 6.41
N GLY A 107 -0.08 -20.66 7.62
CA GLY A 107 1.20 -20.62 8.32
C GLY A 107 2.14 -19.50 7.91
N ARG A 108 1.69 -18.54 7.07
CA ARG A 108 2.50 -17.38 6.64
C ARG A 108 2.66 -16.37 7.76
N PRO A 109 3.86 -15.78 7.95
CA PRO A 109 4.08 -14.76 8.95
C PRO A 109 3.29 -13.48 8.64
N ILE A 110 2.76 -12.85 9.71
CA ILE A 110 2.08 -11.56 9.65
C ILE A 110 3.07 -10.51 10.15
N LEU A 111 3.67 -9.77 9.24
CA LEU A 111 4.76 -8.83 9.56
C LEU A 111 4.24 -7.44 9.92
N LEU A 112 5.03 -6.75 10.73
CA LEU A 112 4.95 -5.32 10.97
C LEU A 112 6.35 -4.75 11.01
N LEU A 113 6.60 -3.68 10.26
CA LEU A 113 7.81 -2.89 10.39
C LEU A 113 7.50 -1.64 11.23
N THR A 114 8.39 -1.32 12.16
CA THR A 114 8.41 -0.01 12.82
C THR A 114 9.57 0.77 12.22
N ILE A 115 9.26 1.89 11.56
CA ILE A 115 10.22 2.72 10.86
C ILE A 115 10.23 4.11 11.50
N THR A 116 11.37 4.51 12.03
CA THR A 116 11.57 5.82 12.69
C THR A 116 13.06 6.14 12.76
N SER A 117 13.46 7.27 13.34
CA SER A 117 14.86 7.58 13.55
C SER A 117 15.50 6.62 14.56
N ARG A 118 16.84 6.47 14.47
CA ARG A 118 17.59 5.70 15.46
C ARG A 118 17.34 6.21 16.88
N ASN A 119 17.28 7.52 17.05
CA ASN A 119 17.02 8.14 18.36
C ASN A 119 15.64 7.73 18.91
N ASN A 120 14.62 7.77 18.07
CA ASN A 120 13.28 7.31 18.46
C ASN A 120 13.24 5.81 18.77
N HIS A 121 13.98 4.96 18.04
CA HIS A 121 14.09 3.54 18.36
C HIS A 121 14.69 3.29 19.75
N LEU A 122 15.72 4.06 20.13
CA LEU A 122 16.32 3.97 21.47
C LEU A 122 15.36 4.37 22.59
N ASN A 123 14.38 5.22 22.31
CA ASN A 123 13.41 5.75 23.25
C ASN A 123 11.97 5.27 22.99
N ILE A 124 11.81 4.18 22.22
CA ILE A 124 10.50 3.77 21.68
C ILE A 124 9.47 3.47 22.77
N ASP A 125 9.89 2.89 23.89
CA ASP A 125 9.02 2.57 25.01
C ASP A 125 8.55 3.86 25.73
N GLU A 126 9.43 4.85 25.88
CA GLU A 126 9.06 6.15 26.45
C GLU A 126 8.07 6.91 25.54
N ILE A 127 8.32 6.89 24.22
CA ILE A 127 7.42 7.49 23.23
C ILE A 127 6.03 6.83 23.33
N LEU A 128 5.99 5.49 23.40
CA LEU A 128 4.74 4.73 23.51
C LEU A 128 4.00 5.05 24.80
N GLU A 129 4.69 5.09 25.95
CA GLU A 129 4.07 5.41 27.24
C GLU A 129 3.55 6.86 27.30
N LYS A 130 4.27 7.81 26.72
CA LYS A 130 3.78 9.18 26.56
C LYS A 130 2.55 9.23 25.65
N HIS A 131 2.59 8.51 24.53
CA HIS A 131 1.47 8.46 23.59
C HIS A 131 0.21 7.90 24.22
N LYS A 132 0.29 6.82 25.01
CA LYS A 132 -0.86 6.29 25.75
C LYS A 132 -1.48 7.32 26.72
N LYS A 133 -0.67 8.18 27.30
CA LYS A 133 -1.17 9.23 28.18
C LYS A 133 -1.99 10.31 27.44
N ILE A 134 -1.82 10.45 26.12
CA ILE A 134 -2.67 11.34 25.28
C ILE A 134 -4.12 10.86 25.30
N THR A 135 -4.34 9.55 25.32
CA THR A 135 -5.68 8.93 25.34
C THR A 135 -6.26 8.79 26.74
N ASP A 136 -5.51 9.14 27.79
CA ASP A 136 -5.99 9.16 29.17
C ASP A 136 -6.50 10.57 29.53
N TYR A 137 -7.83 10.72 29.52
CA TYR A 137 -8.50 12.00 29.80
C TYR A 137 -8.22 12.58 31.22
N GLN A 138 -7.68 11.77 32.12
CA GLN A 138 -7.31 12.23 33.49
C GLN A 138 -5.92 12.87 33.53
N GLN A 139 -5.13 12.72 32.46
CA GLN A 139 -3.79 13.28 32.39
C GLN A 139 -3.73 14.49 31.45
N ASN A 140 -3.02 15.52 31.89
CA ASN A 140 -2.72 16.65 31.02
C ASN A 140 -1.23 16.64 30.71
N ILE A 141 -0.87 16.10 29.52
CA ILE A 141 0.52 15.99 29.09
C ILE A 141 0.84 17.00 27.98
N GLU A 142 2.10 17.42 27.95
CA GLU A 142 2.66 18.19 26.84
C GLU A 142 2.90 17.27 25.64
N ILE A 143 2.49 17.75 24.46
CA ILE A 143 2.56 16.98 23.20
C ILE A 143 3.58 17.54 22.21
N ASN A 144 4.25 18.65 22.55
CA ASN A 144 5.11 19.39 21.63
C ASN A 144 6.23 18.53 21.06
N ASP A 145 6.84 17.65 21.88
CA ASP A 145 7.95 16.79 21.51
C ASP A 145 7.53 15.37 21.16
N GLN A 146 6.21 15.09 21.15
CA GLN A 146 5.71 13.75 20.86
C GLN A 146 5.68 13.49 19.36
N PRO A 147 6.33 12.42 18.87
CA PRO A 147 6.18 12.01 17.46
C PRO A 147 4.74 11.61 17.14
N VAL A 148 4.28 11.91 15.92
CA VAL A 148 3.01 11.39 15.40
C VAL A 148 3.17 9.92 15.03
N ILE A 149 2.17 9.10 15.34
CA ILE A 149 2.16 7.66 15.01
C ILE A 149 1.27 7.44 13.80
N VAL A 150 1.85 6.90 12.73
CA VAL A 150 1.16 6.63 11.47
C VAL A 150 1.19 5.12 11.17
N TYR A 151 0.04 4.52 11.04
CA TYR A 151 -0.09 3.13 10.60
C TYR A 151 -0.45 3.11 9.11
N GLN A 152 0.37 2.46 8.29
CA GLN A 152 0.09 2.26 6.88
C GLN A 152 -0.16 0.78 6.59
N GLY A 153 -1.38 0.44 6.22
CA GLY A 153 -1.81 -0.92 5.94
C GLY A 153 -2.02 -1.16 4.45
N PHE A 154 -1.39 -2.22 3.93
CA PHE A 154 -1.42 -2.57 2.52
C PHE A 154 -2.07 -3.92 2.28
N SER A 155 -2.80 -4.04 1.16
CA SER A 155 -3.33 -5.30 0.61
C SER A 155 -4.11 -6.15 1.62
N ILE A 156 -5.10 -5.56 2.28
CA ILE A 156 -6.08 -6.31 3.09
C ILE A 156 -6.94 -7.21 2.19
N HIS A 157 -7.16 -6.81 0.94
CA HIS A 157 -7.60 -7.67 -0.14
C HIS A 157 -6.37 -8.06 -0.96
N GLY A 158 -6.06 -9.35 -1.01
CA GLY A 158 -4.80 -9.82 -1.58
C GLY A 158 -4.69 -9.64 -3.10
N ASN A 159 -5.81 -9.56 -3.83
CA ASN A 159 -5.84 -9.25 -5.26
C ASN A 159 -5.83 -7.75 -5.59
N GLU A 160 -5.72 -6.90 -4.59
CA GLU A 160 -5.47 -5.47 -4.70
C GLU A 160 -3.96 -5.23 -4.46
N ALA A 161 -3.15 -5.75 -5.38
CA ALA A 161 -1.75 -6.07 -5.13
C ALA A 161 -0.78 -4.89 -5.24
N SER A 162 -1.17 -3.75 -5.84
CA SER A 162 -0.26 -2.60 -5.97
C SER A 162 0.21 -2.05 -4.62
N GLY A 163 -0.63 -2.16 -3.59
CA GLY A 163 -0.28 -1.75 -2.23
C GLY A 163 0.94 -2.49 -1.68
N SER A 164 0.94 -3.83 -1.66
CA SER A 164 2.10 -4.61 -1.17
C SER A 164 3.37 -4.37 -2.00
N ASN A 165 3.25 -4.17 -3.31
CA ASN A 165 4.39 -3.77 -4.14
C ASN A 165 4.90 -2.37 -3.80
N ALA A 166 4.01 -1.40 -3.55
CA ALA A 166 4.38 -0.06 -3.12
C ALA A 166 5.03 -0.05 -1.73
N SER A 167 4.63 -0.97 -0.83
CA SER A 167 5.23 -1.08 0.50
C SER A 167 6.71 -1.41 0.49
N LEU A 168 7.19 -2.18 -0.52
CA LEU A 168 8.62 -2.45 -0.73
C LEU A 168 9.39 -1.14 -0.97
N LEU A 169 8.87 -0.33 -1.89
CA LEU A 169 9.48 0.95 -2.28
C LEU A 169 9.41 1.98 -1.17
N LEU A 170 8.29 2.05 -0.45
CA LEU A 170 8.11 2.95 0.68
C LEU A 170 9.09 2.62 1.81
N ALA A 171 9.15 1.34 2.20
CA ALA A 171 10.08 0.88 3.23
C ALA A 171 11.54 1.16 2.84
N TYR A 172 11.93 0.86 1.59
CA TYR A 172 13.25 1.15 1.07
C TYR A 172 13.57 2.64 1.13
N TYR A 173 12.68 3.51 0.61
CA TYR A 173 12.91 4.95 0.60
C TYR A 173 13.12 5.52 2.00
N LEU A 174 12.31 5.11 2.97
CA LEU A 174 12.43 5.55 4.37
C LEU A 174 13.70 5.03 5.05
N ALA A 175 14.11 3.81 4.72
CA ALA A 175 15.31 3.20 5.27
C ALA A 175 16.60 3.81 4.68
N ALA A 176 16.62 4.06 3.36
CA ALA A 176 17.82 4.39 2.63
C ALA A 176 18.04 5.90 2.43
N SER A 177 16.97 6.72 2.36
CA SER A 177 17.12 8.15 2.03
C SER A 177 17.77 8.94 3.17
N ASN A 178 18.83 9.68 2.82
CA ASN A 178 19.52 10.62 3.70
C ASN A 178 19.14 12.08 3.45
N SER A 179 18.02 12.31 2.71
CA SER A 179 17.47 13.64 2.50
C SER A 179 17.05 14.29 3.83
N ASP A 180 17.11 15.61 3.91
CA ASP A 180 16.67 16.35 5.10
C ASP A 180 15.18 16.13 5.37
N PHE A 181 14.37 15.95 4.30
CA PHE A 181 12.97 15.62 4.42
C PHE A 181 12.76 14.31 5.19
N VAL A 182 13.43 13.19 4.77
CA VAL A 182 13.26 11.89 5.42
C VAL A 182 13.83 11.89 6.84
N LYS A 183 14.96 12.55 7.07
CA LYS A 183 15.52 12.70 8.44
C LYS A 183 14.53 13.39 9.37
N ASN A 184 14.00 14.54 8.98
CA ASN A 184 13.02 15.28 9.77
C ASN A 184 11.70 14.49 9.96
N LEU A 185 11.27 13.79 8.91
CA LEU A 185 10.11 12.91 8.96
C LEU A 185 10.28 11.84 10.05
N LEU A 186 11.41 11.12 10.04
CA LEU A 186 11.67 10.02 10.96
C LEU A 186 11.89 10.49 12.40
N GLU A 187 12.46 11.69 12.61
CA GLU A 187 12.54 12.29 13.95
C GLU A 187 11.16 12.66 14.51
N SER A 188 10.24 13.07 13.65
CA SER A 188 8.93 13.59 14.03
C SER A 188 7.82 12.56 14.00
N SER A 189 8.09 11.32 13.58
CA SER A 189 7.09 10.26 13.44
C SER A 189 7.60 8.88 13.81
N VAL A 190 6.66 8.00 14.19
CA VAL A 190 6.81 6.55 14.25
C VAL A 190 5.86 5.95 13.22
N ILE A 191 6.40 5.23 12.25
CA ILE A 191 5.66 4.64 11.15
C ILE A 191 5.52 3.14 11.41
N LEU A 192 4.29 2.68 11.50
CA LEU A 192 3.91 1.27 11.60
C LEU A 192 3.51 0.82 10.19
N LEU A 193 4.39 0.15 9.49
CA LEU A 193 4.14 -0.31 8.13
C LEU A 193 3.77 -1.79 8.14
N ASP A 194 2.52 -2.08 7.77
CA ASP A 194 1.98 -3.43 7.57
C ASP A 194 2.01 -3.74 6.06
N PRO A 195 3.04 -4.44 5.57
CA PRO A 195 3.28 -4.53 4.14
C PRO A 195 2.28 -5.44 3.41
N CYS A 196 1.57 -6.29 4.16
CA CYS A 196 0.53 -7.18 3.62
C CYS A 196 -0.39 -7.67 4.74
N MET A 197 -1.58 -7.06 4.84
CA MET A 197 -2.59 -7.45 5.83
C MET A 197 -3.29 -8.77 5.51
N ASN A 198 -3.13 -9.30 4.27
CA ASN A 198 -3.71 -10.58 3.82
C ASN A 198 -2.66 -11.44 3.10
N PRO A 199 -1.74 -12.09 3.82
CA PRO A 199 -0.68 -12.90 3.23
C PRO A 199 -1.18 -14.04 2.33
N ASP A 200 -2.26 -14.74 2.74
CA ASP A 200 -2.79 -15.89 2.00
C ASP A 200 -3.47 -15.45 0.69
N GLY A 201 -4.22 -14.34 0.75
CA GLY A 201 -4.85 -13.75 -0.43
C GLY A 201 -3.83 -13.20 -1.43
N LEU A 202 -2.81 -12.47 -0.95
CA LEU A 202 -1.74 -11.94 -1.80
C LEU A 202 -0.99 -13.07 -2.53
N GLN A 203 -0.61 -14.13 -1.80
CA GLN A 203 0.09 -15.27 -2.39
C GLN A 203 -0.74 -15.93 -3.49
N ARG A 204 -2.04 -16.09 -3.26
CA ARG A 204 -2.97 -16.71 -4.21
C ARG A 204 -3.09 -15.88 -5.48
N PHE A 205 -3.24 -14.56 -5.34
CA PHE A 205 -3.32 -13.66 -6.47
C PHE A 205 -2.00 -13.57 -7.25
N ALA A 206 -0.88 -13.38 -6.56
CA ALA A 206 0.43 -13.30 -7.21
C ALA A 206 0.73 -14.58 -8.02
N TYR A 207 0.42 -15.75 -7.46
CA TYR A 207 0.56 -17.02 -8.19
C TYR A 207 -0.31 -17.04 -9.45
N TRP A 208 -1.58 -16.60 -9.34
CA TRP A 208 -2.49 -16.56 -10.49
C TRP A 208 -1.99 -15.61 -11.58
N ALA A 209 -1.76 -14.37 -11.25
CA ALA A 209 -1.37 -13.33 -12.20
C ALA A 209 -0.03 -13.67 -12.88
N ASN A 210 0.96 -14.09 -12.11
CA ASN A 210 2.30 -14.41 -12.62
C ASN A 210 2.31 -15.68 -13.49
N THR A 211 1.54 -16.71 -13.12
CA THR A 211 1.48 -17.96 -13.88
C THR A 211 0.75 -17.81 -15.22
N ASN A 212 -0.22 -16.88 -15.28
CA ASN A 212 -0.99 -16.63 -16.49
C ASN A 212 -0.46 -15.42 -17.30
N ARG A 213 0.61 -14.78 -16.85
CA ARG A 213 1.24 -13.66 -17.56
C ARG A 213 1.79 -14.10 -18.90
N ASN A 214 1.40 -13.39 -19.96
CA ASN A 214 1.91 -13.61 -21.29
C ASN A 214 3.34 -13.05 -21.45
N VAL A 215 4.17 -13.67 -22.31
CA VAL A 215 5.50 -13.15 -22.65
C VAL A 215 5.40 -11.74 -23.24
N ASN A 216 4.44 -11.54 -24.16
CA ASN A 216 4.05 -10.23 -24.64
C ASN A 216 2.77 -9.85 -23.91
N LEU A 217 2.84 -8.83 -23.02
CA LEU A 217 1.69 -8.39 -22.26
C LEU A 217 0.53 -8.03 -23.18
N THR A 218 -0.66 -8.50 -22.84
CA THR A 218 -1.92 -8.14 -23.50
C THR A 218 -2.79 -7.37 -22.52
N TYR A 219 -3.51 -6.39 -23.03
CA TYR A 219 -4.49 -5.60 -22.26
C TYR A 219 -5.93 -6.06 -22.51
N ASP A 220 -6.13 -7.16 -23.24
CA ASP A 220 -7.46 -7.74 -23.46
C ASP A 220 -8.07 -8.23 -22.14
N PRO A 221 -9.20 -7.64 -21.68
CA PRO A 221 -9.82 -8.01 -20.41
C PRO A 221 -10.34 -9.46 -20.38
N ASN A 222 -10.43 -10.14 -21.52
CA ASN A 222 -10.80 -11.55 -21.60
C ASN A 222 -9.60 -12.49 -21.44
N ASP A 223 -8.36 -11.97 -21.39
CA ASP A 223 -7.20 -12.80 -21.12
C ASP A 223 -7.32 -13.48 -19.77
N ARG A 224 -6.75 -14.68 -19.65
CA ARG A 224 -6.84 -15.50 -18.45
C ARG A 224 -6.19 -14.83 -17.24
N GLU A 225 -5.16 -14.03 -17.44
CA GLU A 225 -4.48 -13.30 -16.36
C GLU A 225 -5.46 -12.48 -15.54
N TYR A 226 -6.43 -11.80 -16.20
CA TYR A 226 -7.37 -10.87 -15.58
C TYR A 226 -8.66 -11.50 -15.04
N ASN A 227 -8.80 -12.81 -15.20
CA ASN A 227 -9.99 -13.57 -14.82
C ASN A 227 -9.65 -14.61 -13.75
N GLU A 228 -9.41 -14.14 -12.50
CA GLU A 228 -9.15 -15.03 -11.38
C GLU A 228 -10.26 -16.06 -11.21
N ILE A 229 -9.86 -17.32 -11.05
CA ILE A 229 -10.81 -18.38 -10.67
C ILE A 229 -11.13 -18.26 -9.18
N TRP A 230 -12.36 -18.65 -8.82
CA TRP A 230 -12.76 -18.77 -7.43
C TRP A 230 -11.78 -19.70 -6.65
N PRO A 231 -11.39 -19.34 -5.40
CA PRO A 231 -11.90 -18.27 -4.56
C PRO A 231 -11.24 -16.89 -4.80
N GLY A 232 -10.28 -16.73 -5.71
CA GLY A 232 -9.54 -15.49 -5.95
C GLY A 232 -8.68 -15.05 -4.75
N GLY A 233 -7.96 -13.94 -4.92
CA GLY A 233 -7.05 -13.39 -3.91
C GLY A 233 -7.68 -12.40 -2.93
N ARG A 234 -8.94 -11.99 -3.12
CA ARG A 234 -9.56 -10.97 -2.28
C ARG A 234 -9.60 -11.35 -0.79
N THR A 235 -10.06 -12.53 -0.49
CA THR A 235 -10.33 -13.03 0.87
C THR A 235 -9.15 -13.79 1.46
N ASN A 236 -9.20 -14.08 2.78
CA ASN A 236 -8.21 -14.93 3.42
C ASN A 236 -8.38 -16.42 3.04
N HIS A 237 -7.69 -17.33 3.74
CA HIS A 237 -7.77 -18.77 3.46
C HIS A 237 -9.20 -19.33 3.47
N TYR A 238 -10.01 -18.95 4.45
CA TYR A 238 -11.39 -19.44 4.62
C TYR A 238 -12.45 -18.52 3.99
N TRP A 239 -12.04 -17.69 3.04
CA TRP A 239 -12.90 -16.82 2.22
C TRP A 239 -13.62 -15.70 2.99
N PHE A 240 -13.08 -15.30 4.14
CA PHE A 240 -13.58 -14.14 4.88
C PHE A 240 -12.94 -12.86 4.36
N ASP A 241 -13.75 -11.82 4.24
CA ASP A 241 -13.28 -10.47 3.94
C ASP A 241 -12.67 -9.85 5.21
N LEU A 242 -11.33 -9.74 5.25
CA LEU A 242 -10.61 -9.18 6.38
C LEU A 242 -10.94 -7.71 6.63
N ASN A 243 -11.45 -7.00 5.61
CA ASN A 243 -11.91 -5.61 5.77
C ASN A 243 -13.38 -5.51 6.24
N ARG A 244 -13.92 -6.59 6.79
CA ARG A 244 -15.17 -6.63 7.56
C ARG A 244 -14.97 -7.17 8.97
N ASP A 245 -13.72 -7.49 9.34
CA ASP A 245 -13.38 -8.11 10.63
C ASP A 245 -12.61 -7.19 11.60
N TRP A 246 -12.67 -5.86 11.40
CA TRP A 246 -12.08 -4.90 12.32
C TRP A 246 -12.80 -4.82 13.67
N LEU A 247 -14.13 -4.97 13.71
CA LEU A 247 -14.92 -5.02 14.95
C LEU A 247 -15.09 -6.44 15.49
N PRO A 248 -15.44 -7.47 14.67
CA PRO A 248 -15.63 -8.83 15.16
C PRO A 248 -14.32 -9.48 15.63
N VAL A 249 -13.17 -9.19 15.00
CA VAL A 249 -11.82 -9.64 15.36
C VAL A 249 -11.73 -11.16 15.54
N GLN A 250 -12.33 -11.91 14.61
CA GLN A 250 -12.39 -13.37 14.68
C GLN A 250 -11.18 -14.05 14.05
N LEU A 251 -10.54 -13.40 13.08
CA LEU A 251 -9.52 -13.98 12.22
C LEU A 251 -8.11 -13.67 12.75
N PRO A 252 -7.12 -14.58 12.58
CA PRO A 252 -5.78 -14.39 13.12
C PRO A 252 -5.10 -13.12 12.61
N GLU A 253 -5.33 -12.76 11.34
CA GLU A 253 -4.82 -11.53 10.72
C GLU A 253 -5.41 -10.29 11.42
N SER A 254 -6.72 -10.32 11.69
CA SER A 254 -7.42 -9.25 12.40
C SER A 254 -6.98 -9.14 13.86
N GLN A 255 -6.80 -10.26 14.56
CA GLN A 255 -6.31 -10.29 15.94
C GLN A 255 -4.91 -9.67 16.05
N ALA A 256 -4.01 -10.01 15.13
CA ALA A 256 -2.66 -9.43 15.06
C ALA A 256 -2.71 -7.91 14.85
N ARG A 257 -3.54 -7.46 13.91
CA ARG A 257 -3.71 -6.04 13.55
C ARG A 257 -4.34 -5.23 14.68
N ILE A 258 -5.43 -5.69 15.28
CA ILE A 258 -6.12 -4.99 16.38
C ILE A 258 -5.25 -4.94 17.63
N LYS A 259 -4.48 -6.00 17.93
CA LYS A 259 -3.50 -5.97 19.02
C LYS A 259 -2.45 -4.87 18.81
N THR A 260 -1.96 -4.70 17.57
CA THR A 260 -1.05 -3.62 17.20
C THR A 260 -1.72 -2.27 17.34
N PHE A 261 -2.95 -2.12 16.80
CA PHE A 261 -3.71 -0.88 16.90
C PHE A 261 -3.93 -0.46 18.36
N ASN A 262 -4.38 -1.36 19.21
CA ASN A 262 -4.63 -1.08 20.63
C ASN A 262 -3.35 -0.79 21.43
N LYS A 263 -2.21 -1.37 21.02
CA LYS A 263 -0.91 -1.06 21.61
C LYS A 263 -0.50 0.38 21.32
N TRP A 264 -0.70 0.83 20.10
CA TRP A 264 -0.14 2.08 19.59
C TRP A 264 -1.16 3.22 19.52
N ILE A 265 -2.44 2.93 19.31
CA ILE A 265 -3.53 3.89 19.01
C ILE A 265 -3.03 4.96 18.03
N PRO A 266 -2.69 4.57 16.76
CA PRO A 266 -2.04 5.47 15.83
C PRO A 266 -2.89 6.71 15.57
N ASN A 267 -2.25 7.85 15.32
CA ASN A 267 -2.94 9.09 15.02
C ASN A 267 -3.61 9.09 13.65
N ILE A 268 -2.96 8.42 12.68
CA ILE A 268 -3.49 8.19 11.32
C ILE A 268 -3.34 6.71 11.00
N LEU A 269 -4.36 6.14 10.36
CA LEU A 269 -4.29 4.82 9.73
C LEU A 269 -4.72 4.92 8.28
N THR A 270 -3.90 4.43 7.35
CA THR A 270 -4.26 4.32 5.93
C THR A 270 -4.55 2.88 5.55
N ASP A 271 -5.60 2.70 4.75
CA ASP A 271 -6.07 1.42 4.21
C ASP A 271 -6.00 1.49 2.68
N HIS A 272 -4.98 0.82 2.11
CA HIS A 272 -4.64 0.90 0.70
C HIS A 272 -5.32 -0.19 -0.10
N HIS A 273 -6.25 0.21 -0.99
CA HIS A 273 -7.11 -0.65 -1.80
C HIS A 273 -6.97 -0.42 -3.30
N GLU A 274 -7.67 -1.28 -4.06
CA GLU A 274 -7.91 -1.10 -5.49
C GLU A 274 -9.40 -1.28 -5.81
N MET A 275 -9.88 -0.50 -6.78
CA MET A 275 -11.23 -0.53 -7.31
C MET A 275 -11.25 -0.95 -8.79
N GLY A 276 -12.39 -0.78 -9.48
CA GLY A 276 -12.53 -1.16 -10.90
C GLY A 276 -11.56 -0.43 -11.82
N THR A 277 -11.11 -1.11 -12.89
CA THR A 277 -10.12 -0.62 -13.86
C THR A 277 -10.49 0.71 -14.54
N ASN A 278 -11.79 0.95 -14.78
CA ASN A 278 -12.29 2.17 -15.42
C ASN A 278 -12.42 3.38 -14.47
N ALA A 279 -11.99 3.21 -13.22
CA ALA A 279 -11.88 4.30 -12.27
C ALA A 279 -10.54 5.06 -12.40
N THR A 280 -10.25 5.93 -11.43
CA THR A 280 -8.99 6.66 -11.34
C THR A 280 -8.31 6.38 -10.00
N PHE A 281 -8.13 7.38 -9.16
CA PHE A 281 -7.68 7.23 -7.79
C PHE A 281 -8.64 7.94 -6.85
N PHE A 282 -9.06 7.28 -5.78
CA PHE A 282 -9.87 7.89 -4.72
C PHE A 282 -9.06 7.99 -3.43
N PHE A 283 -9.31 9.06 -2.68
CA PHE A 283 -8.88 9.21 -1.30
C PHE A 283 -9.94 9.95 -0.48
N GLN A 284 -10.04 9.61 0.80
CA GLN A 284 -10.95 10.32 1.71
C GLN A 284 -10.58 11.80 1.88
N PRO A 285 -11.59 12.67 2.20
CA PRO A 285 -12.91 12.31 2.73
C PRO A 285 -13.85 11.69 1.71
N GLY A 286 -14.76 10.85 2.20
CA GLY A 286 -15.84 10.26 1.41
C GLY A 286 -17.02 11.21 1.25
N ILE A 287 -18.19 10.69 0.83
CA ILE A 287 -19.43 11.46 0.68
C ILE A 287 -19.83 12.05 2.04
N PRO A 288 -19.93 13.38 2.20
CA PRO A 288 -20.17 14.01 3.51
C PRO A 288 -21.46 13.53 4.21
N SER A 289 -22.52 13.27 3.44
CA SER A 289 -23.80 12.75 3.99
C SER A 289 -23.77 11.28 4.40
N ARG A 290 -22.65 10.58 4.13
CA ARG A 290 -22.42 9.18 4.46
C ARG A 290 -21.30 8.99 5.50
N THR A 291 -20.96 10.05 6.23
CA THR A 291 -20.11 9.98 7.41
C THR A 291 -20.93 9.53 8.62
N HIS A 292 -20.37 8.66 9.46
CA HIS A 292 -21.06 8.19 10.65
C HIS A 292 -21.31 9.35 11.63
N PRO A 293 -22.51 9.50 12.19
CA PRO A 293 -22.87 10.65 13.00
C PRO A 293 -22.09 10.79 14.32
N LEU A 294 -21.38 9.75 14.76
CA LEU A 294 -20.47 9.79 15.93
C LEU A 294 -19.04 10.15 15.55
N THR A 295 -18.70 10.22 14.26
CA THR A 295 -17.39 10.73 13.83
C THR A 295 -17.36 12.25 14.04
N PRO A 296 -16.39 12.79 14.82
CA PRO A 296 -16.34 14.22 15.09
C PRO A 296 -16.11 15.07 13.84
N ASP A 297 -16.72 16.25 13.77
CA ASP A 297 -16.49 17.20 12.66
C ASP A 297 -15.00 17.55 12.47
N LEU A 298 -14.23 17.57 13.56
CA LEU A 298 -12.80 17.87 13.51
C LEU A 298 -12.01 16.76 12.80
N ASN A 299 -12.45 15.49 12.94
CA ASN A 299 -11.87 14.37 12.16
C ASN A 299 -11.98 14.66 10.65
N GLN A 300 -13.19 14.97 10.18
CA GLN A 300 -13.44 15.24 8.75
C GLN A 300 -12.71 16.49 8.25
N LYS A 301 -12.55 17.52 9.09
CA LYS A 301 -11.76 18.71 8.76
C LYS A 301 -10.28 18.36 8.59
N LEU A 302 -9.70 17.59 9.50
CA LEU A 302 -8.30 17.15 9.42
C LEU A 302 -8.07 16.20 8.25
N THR A 303 -8.99 15.26 7.97
CA THR A 303 -8.96 14.41 6.78
C THR A 303 -8.90 15.27 5.51
N LYS A 304 -9.68 16.34 5.46
CA LYS A 304 -9.68 17.29 4.32
C LYS A 304 -8.36 18.09 4.21
N GLU A 305 -7.75 18.46 5.33
CA GLU A 305 -6.42 19.08 5.31
C GLU A 305 -5.33 18.10 4.83
N ILE A 306 -5.39 16.84 5.28
CA ILE A 306 -4.50 15.77 4.81
C ILE A 306 -4.66 15.53 3.31
N ALA A 307 -5.90 15.53 2.80
CA ALA A 307 -6.22 15.35 1.39
C ALA A 307 -5.52 16.37 0.47
N LYS A 308 -5.25 17.59 0.93
CA LYS A 308 -4.52 18.60 0.13
C LYS A 308 -3.10 18.13 -0.24
N PHE A 309 -2.45 17.38 0.65
CA PHE A 309 -1.12 16.80 0.38
C PHE A 309 -1.20 15.69 -0.67
N HIS A 310 -2.30 14.93 -0.71
CA HIS A 310 -2.53 13.92 -1.75
C HIS A 310 -2.75 14.59 -3.11
N VAL A 311 -3.60 15.62 -3.15
CA VAL A 311 -3.84 16.45 -4.35
C VAL A 311 -2.52 16.96 -4.92
N GLU A 312 -1.73 17.68 -4.10
CA GLU A 312 -0.43 18.22 -4.53
C GLU A 312 0.50 17.15 -5.10
N SER A 313 0.50 15.96 -4.50
CA SER A 313 1.43 14.90 -4.87
C SER A 313 0.96 14.13 -6.12
N LEU A 314 -0.33 13.88 -6.27
CA LEU A 314 -0.91 13.21 -7.44
C LEU A 314 -0.89 14.12 -8.68
N ASP A 315 -1.13 15.43 -8.52
CA ASP A 315 -0.99 16.42 -9.59
C ASP A 315 0.43 16.41 -10.19
N LYS A 316 1.47 16.29 -9.36
CA LYS A 316 2.88 16.26 -9.82
C LYS A 316 3.18 15.06 -10.72
N ILE A 317 2.57 13.91 -10.45
CA ILE A 317 2.76 12.70 -11.28
C ILE A 317 1.73 12.56 -12.39
N GLY A 318 0.79 13.53 -12.52
CA GLY A 318 -0.24 13.54 -13.55
C GLY A 318 -1.30 12.46 -13.38
N SER A 319 -1.55 12.00 -12.14
CA SER A 319 -2.59 11.02 -11.85
C SER A 319 -3.95 11.66 -11.70
N LEU A 320 -4.97 11.08 -12.34
CA LEU A 320 -6.37 11.48 -12.15
C LEU A 320 -6.90 10.93 -10.84
N TYR A 321 -7.67 11.73 -10.12
CA TYR A 321 -8.24 11.36 -8.82
C TYR A 321 -9.58 12.04 -8.57
N TYR A 322 -10.28 11.58 -7.53
CA TYR A 322 -11.49 12.21 -6.98
C TYR A 322 -11.60 11.97 -5.47
N SER A 323 -12.44 12.76 -4.81
CA SER A 323 -12.70 12.74 -3.38
C SER A 323 -14.12 13.21 -3.13
N GLU A 324 -14.68 13.00 -1.96
CA GLU A 324 -16.05 13.38 -1.57
C GLU A 324 -17.17 12.72 -2.41
N GLU A 325 -16.83 11.63 -3.13
CA GLU A 325 -17.74 10.86 -4.00
C GLU A 325 -17.63 9.35 -3.72
N SER A 326 -18.59 8.56 -4.19
CA SER A 326 -18.63 7.10 -4.26
C SER A 326 -18.55 6.37 -2.92
N PHE A 327 -17.55 6.65 -2.11
CA PHE A 327 -17.25 5.94 -0.87
C PHE A 327 -17.84 6.63 0.36
N ASP A 328 -18.24 5.81 1.34
CA ASP A 328 -18.71 6.25 2.64
C ASP A 328 -17.61 6.27 3.69
N ASP A 329 -17.92 6.92 4.82
CA ASP A 329 -17.13 6.89 6.04
C ASP A 329 -18.04 6.55 7.23
N PHE A 330 -18.72 5.39 7.14
CA PHE A 330 -19.83 5.05 8.02
C PHE A 330 -19.63 3.77 8.84
N TYR A 331 -19.27 2.64 8.21
CA TYR A 331 -19.21 1.37 8.90
C TYR A 331 -17.87 1.14 9.59
N TYR A 332 -17.86 1.11 10.91
CA TYR A 332 -16.65 0.96 11.73
C TYR A 332 -15.98 -0.43 11.69
N GLY A 333 -16.53 -1.38 10.98
CA GLY A 333 -15.94 -2.70 10.78
C GLY A 333 -14.91 -2.78 9.64
N LYS A 334 -14.48 -1.64 9.08
CA LYS A 334 -13.46 -1.54 8.03
C LYS A 334 -12.30 -0.63 8.44
N GLY A 335 -11.13 -0.80 7.80
CA GLY A 335 -9.88 -0.15 8.16
C GLY A 335 -9.89 1.36 8.09
N SER A 336 -10.62 1.92 7.12
CA SER A 336 -10.71 3.37 6.94
C SER A 336 -11.59 4.09 7.97
N THR A 337 -12.44 3.39 8.71
CA THR A 337 -13.42 4.00 9.64
C THR A 337 -13.30 3.48 11.08
N TYR A 338 -12.73 2.30 11.30
CA TYR A 338 -12.43 1.81 12.66
C TYR A 338 -11.57 2.78 13.48
N PRO A 339 -10.55 3.45 12.90
CA PRO A 339 -9.75 4.43 13.63
C PRO A 339 -10.56 5.60 14.18
N ASP A 340 -11.60 6.04 13.49
CA ASP A 340 -12.38 7.24 13.84
C ASP A 340 -13.11 7.13 15.16
N ILE A 341 -13.52 5.90 15.56
CA ILE A 341 -14.12 5.66 16.89
C ILE A 341 -13.09 5.52 18.01
N ASN A 342 -11.82 5.61 17.67
CA ASN A 342 -10.69 5.49 18.59
C ASN A 342 -9.83 6.77 18.64
N GLY A 343 -10.37 7.90 18.19
CA GLY A 343 -9.65 9.18 18.20
C GLY A 343 -8.49 9.27 17.23
N SER A 344 -8.47 8.39 16.22
CA SER A 344 -7.53 8.38 15.10
C SER A 344 -8.21 8.95 13.85
N ILE A 345 -7.46 9.13 12.77
CA ILE A 345 -7.99 9.49 11.45
C ILE A 345 -7.77 8.29 10.52
N GLY A 346 -8.87 7.68 10.08
CA GLY A 346 -8.82 6.61 9.07
C GLY A 346 -8.86 7.19 7.66
N ILE A 347 -8.07 6.64 6.75
CA ILE A 347 -8.00 7.09 5.35
C ILE A 347 -8.08 5.90 4.43
N LEU A 348 -9.09 5.89 3.55
CA LEU A 348 -9.21 4.96 2.44
C LEU A 348 -8.50 5.52 1.22
N PHE A 349 -7.67 4.68 0.59
CA PHE A 349 -7.18 4.87 -0.76
C PHE A 349 -7.72 3.78 -1.66
N GLU A 350 -8.22 4.16 -2.84
CA GLU A 350 -8.72 3.23 -3.84
C GLU A 350 -8.09 3.55 -5.20
N GLN A 351 -7.18 2.70 -5.64
CA GLN A 351 -6.51 2.80 -6.93
C GLN A 351 -7.31 2.04 -8.00
N ALA A 352 -7.47 2.60 -9.19
CA ALA A 352 -7.94 1.83 -10.34
C ALA A 352 -7.02 0.61 -10.56
N SER A 353 -7.59 -0.60 -10.56
CA SER A 353 -6.81 -1.84 -10.65
C SER A 353 -6.42 -2.17 -12.09
N SER A 354 -5.14 -2.47 -12.31
CA SER A 354 -4.71 -3.12 -13.56
C SER A 354 -5.09 -4.61 -13.62
N ARG A 355 -5.63 -5.19 -12.56
CA ARG A 355 -6.03 -6.60 -12.38
C ARG A 355 -4.94 -7.63 -12.67
N GLY A 356 -3.80 -7.22 -13.10
CA GLY A 356 -2.61 -7.95 -13.49
C GLY A 356 -1.60 -6.92 -13.95
N HIS A 357 -0.85 -7.21 -15.03
CA HIS A 357 0.26 -6.36 -15.44
C HIS A 357 -0.14 -5.14 -16.27
N ILE A 358 -1.25 -5.22 -17.04
CA ILE A 358 -1.69 -4.14 -17.92
C ILE A 358 -3.17 -4.31 -18.30
N GLN A 359 -3.94 -3.23 -18.36
CA GLN A 359 -5.35 -3.27 -18.77
C GLN A 359 -5.70 -2.07 -19.64
N GLU A 360 -6.61 -2.26 -20.60
CA GLU A 360 -7.31 -1.15 -21.24
C GLU A 360 -8.39 -0.60 -20.32
N SER A 361 -8.47 0.72 -20.22
CA SER A 361 -9.48 1.43 -19.43
C SER A 361 -10.04 2.62 -20.20
N ASP A 362 -11.15 3.19 -19.72
CA ASP A 362 -11.73 4.42 -20.27
C ASP A 362 -10.75 5.62 -20.22
N ASN A 363 -9.74 5.54 -19.34
CA ASN A 363 -8.70 6.55 -19.18
C ASN A 363 -7.40 6.21 -19.93
N GLY A 364 -7.41 5.20 -20.81
CA GLY A 364 -6.25 4.71 -21.56
C GLY A 364 -5.66 3.42 -20.96
N ILE A 365 -4.44 3.09 -21.36
CA ILE A 365 -3.77 1.87 -20.91
C ILE A 365 -3.25 2.03 -19.50
N LEU A 366 -3.80 1.26 -18.57
CA LEU A 366 -3.39 1.22 -17.17
C LEU A 366 -2.33 0.13 -16.96
N LYS A 367 -1.14 0.53 -16.51
CA LYS A 367 -0.01 -0.36 -16.25
C LYS A 367 0.20 -0.56 -14.75
N PHE A 368 0.52 -1.77 -14.34
CA PHE A 368 0.78 -2.11 -12.94
C PHE A 368 1.86 -1.22 -12.26
N PRO A 369 3.00 -0.89 -12.89
CA PRO A 369 3.93 0.07 -12.28
C PRO A 369 3.33 1.45 -11.98
N PHE A 370 2.36 1.92 -12.79
CA PHE A 370 1.69 3.19 -12.52
C PHE A 370 0.78 3.10 -11.29
N THR A 371 0.06 1.98 -11.12
CA THR A 371 -0.77 1.77 -9.91
C THR A 371 0.08 1.71 -8.64
N ILE A 372 1.24 1.06 -8.71
CA ILE A 372 2.23 1.03 -7.61
C ILE A 372 2.72 2.43 -7.28
N LYS A 373 3.06 3.25 -8.31
CA LYS A 373 3.55 4.61 -8.13
C LYS A 373 2.52 5.50 -7.42
N ASN A 374 1.24 5.36 -7.75
CA ASN A 374 0.16 6.09 -7.08
C ASN A 374 0.06 5.73 -5.59
N GLN A 375 0.09 4.43 -5.25
CA GLN A 375 0.07 3.95 -3.87
C GLN A 375 1.29 4.45 -3.06
N LEU A 376 2.48 4.40 -3.66
CA LEU A 376 3.70 4.95 -3.06
C LEU A 376 3.57 6.46 -2.82
N THR A 377 3.08 7.20 -3.82
CA THR A 377 2.91 8.65 -3.75
C THR A 377 1.98 9.05 -2.62
N THR A 378 0.85 8.36 -2.47
CA THR A 378 -0.12 8.64 -1.39
C THR A 378 0.38 8.18 -0.04
N GLY A 379 1.13 7.09 0.04
CA GLY A 379 1.83 6.68 1.26
C GLY A 379 2.80 7.77 1.76
N ILE A 380 3.64 8.32 0.88
CA ILE A 380 4.58 9.40 1.22
C ILE A 380 3.85 10.71 1.54
N SER A 381 2.81 11.07 0.78
CA SER A 381 2.06 12.31 1.03
C SER A 381 1.29 12.26 2.35
N THR A 382 0.84 11.08 2.79
CA THR A 382 0.29 10.89 4.14
C THR A 382 1.31 11.21 5.22
N LEU A 383 2.55 10.71 5.08
CA LEU A 383 3.62 10.97 6.03
C LEU A 383 4.00 12.46 6.05
N LYS A 384 4.04 13.10 4.88
CA LYS A 384 4.26 14.54 4.76
C LYS A 384 3.15 15.34 5.49
N ALA A 385 1.89 14.97 5.28
CA ALA A 385 0.76 15.59 5.97
C ALA A 385 0.85 15.38 7.49
N ALA A 386 1.13 14.15 7.94
CA ALA A 386 1.21 13.79 9.34
C ALA A 386 2.22 14.65 10.11
N VAL A 387 3.41 14.89 9.53
CA VAL A 387 4.44 15.73 10.17
C VAL A 387 4.07 17.22 10.14
N ASN A 388 3.50 17.70 9.02
CA ASN A 388 3.11 19.11 8.92
C ASN A 388 1.92 19.46 9.83
N LEU A 389 0.98 18.55 10.03
CA LEU A 389 -0.20 18.72 10.87
C LEU A 389 -0.05 18.04 12.25
N ARG A 390 1.17 17.67 12.65
CA ARG A 390 1.46 16.84 13.83
C ARG A 390 0.77 17.31 15.08
N LEU A 391 0.89 18.58 15.42
CA LEU A 391 0.29 19.12 16.64
C LEU A 391 -1.25 19.14 16.59
N ASP A 392 -1.82 19.46 15.44
CA ASP A 392 -3.28 19.46 15.26
C ASP A 392 -3.85 18.05 15.41
N ILE A 393 -3.16 17.04 14.84
CA ILE A 393 -3.56 15.64 14.90
C ILE A 393 -3.41 15.07 16.32
N LEU A 394 -2.31 15.37 17.02
CA LEU A 394 -2.12 14.98 18.42
C LEU A 394 -3.15 15.65 19.35
N ASN A 395 -3.44 16.94 19.14
CA ASN A 395 -4.49 17.65 19.87
C ASN A 395 -5.89 17.10 19.58
N TYR A 396 -6.16 16.72 18.34
CA TYR A 396 -7.42 16.06 17.98
C TYR A 396 -7.62 14.79 18.81
N GLN A 397 -6.62 13.89 18.83
CA GLN A 397 -6.71 12.66 19.60
C GLN A 397 -6.92 12.91 21.10
N LYS A 398 -6.16 13.84 21.69
CA LYS A 398 -6.33 14.25 23.09
C LYS A 398 -7.74 14.77 23.38
N THR A 399 -8.25 15.64 22.50
CA THR A 399 -9.57 16.25 22.64
C THR A 399 -10.68 15.21 22.49
N PHE A 400 -10.53 14.25 21.59
CA PHE A 400 -11.48 13.16 21.39
C PHE A 400 -11.78 12.41 22.70
N TYR A 401 -10.76 12.00 23.45
CA TYR A 401 -10.94 11.28 24.71
C TYR A 401 -11.47 12.19 25.83
N LEU A 402 -11.06 13.46 25.87
CA LEU A 402 -11.62 14.44 26.82
C LEU A 402 -13.11 14.68 26.58
N ASP A 403 -13.52 14.81 25.34
CA ASP A 403 -14.92 15.07 24.99
C ASP A 403 -15.78 13.82 25.17
N ALA A 404 -15.27 12.62 24.85
CA ALA A 404 -15.93 11.36 25.14
C ALA A 404 -16.20 11.20 26.66
N ALA A 405 -15.23 11.52 27.52
CA ALA A 405 -15.42 11.48 28.96
C ALA A 405 -16.45 12.51 29.46
N LYS A 406 -16.45 13.75 28.94
CA LYS A 406 -17.44 14.78 29.24
C LYS A 406 -18.84 14.36 28.79
N GLU A 407 -18.95 13.71 27.63
CA GLU A 407 -20.22 13.19 27.12
C GLU A 407 -20.73 12.05 28.01
N ALA A 408 -19.88 11.09 28.32
CA ALA A 408 -20.21 9.97 29.20
C ALA A 408 -20.73 10.43 30.58
N SER A 409 -20.16 11.52 31.14
CA SER A 409 -20.62 12.08 32.42
C SER A 409 -22.07 12.60 32.40
N LYS A 410 -22.66 12.83 31.23
CA LYS A 410 -24.06 13.29 31.07
C LYS A 410 -25.05 12.14 31.00
N PHE A 411 -24.59 10.90 30.81
CA PHE A 411 -25.48 9.72 30.75
C PHE A 411 -26.05 9.41 32.14
N LYS A 412 -27.33 9.07 32.16
CA LYS A 412 -28.03 8.64 33.37
C LYS A 412 -27.75 7.19 33.76
N SER A 413 -27.21 6.39 32.84
CA SER A 413 -26.92 4.97 33.03
C SER A 413 -25.44 4.79 33.28
N GLU A 414 -25.08 4.10 34.36
CA GLU A 414 -23.69 3.87 34.78
C GLU A 414 -23.05 2.62 34.14
N SER A 415 -23.84 1.76 33.49
CA SER A 415 -23.34 0.52 32.91
C SER A 415 -24.09 0.11 31.64
N ILE A 416 -23.35 -0.50 30.72
CA ILE A 416 -23.88 -1.16 29.52
C ILE A 416 -23.54 -2.64 29.66
N ILE A 417 -24.58 -3.51 29.60
CA ILE A 417 -24.42 -4.96 29.71
C ILE A 417 -24.46 -5.56 28.30
N PHE A 418 -23.40 -6.29 27.94
CA PHE A 418 -23.34 -7.06 26.71
C PHE A 418 -23.61 -8.54 27.02
N GLY A 419 -24.51 -9.16 26.26
CA GLY A 419 -24.71 -10.61 26.27
C GLY A 419 -23.86 -11.27 25.19
N ASN A 420 -23.27 -12.43 25.50
CA ASN A 420 -22.62 -13.25 24.49
C ASN A 420 -23.63 -14.19 23.86
N CYS A 421 -23.99 -13.99 22.60
CA CYS A 421 -24.91 -14.83 21.86
C CYS A 421 -24.48 -16.30 21.71
N LEU A 422 -23.19 -16.58 21.88
CA LEU A 422 -22.62 -17.93 21.71
C LEU A 422 -22.89 -18.85 22.92
N LEU A 423 -23.40 -18.33 24.04
CA LEU A 423 -23.77 -19.14 25.20
C LEU A 423 -25.02 -20.00 25.01
N TYR A 424 -25.74 -19.83 23.92
CA TYR A 424 -26.98 -20.61 23.61
C TYR A 424 -26.75 -21.80 22.67
N THR A 425 -25.49 -22.03 22.23
CA THR A 425 -25.14 -23.12 21.30
C THR A 425 -24.23 -24.18 21.90
N SER A 426 -23.99 -24.17 23.21
CA SER A 426 -23.22 -25.19 23.94
C SER A 426 -24.14 -26.07 24.80
#